data_52f2da0eadef77e8d0f8eb0812ac9223
#
_entry.id   52f2da0eadef77e8d0f8eb0812ac9223
#
_cell.length_a   1.000
_cell.length_b   1.000
_cell.length_c   1.000
_cell.angle_alpha   90.00
_cell.angle_beta   90.00
_cell.angle_gamma   90.00
#
_symmetry.space_group_name_H-M   'P 1'
#
loop_
_entity.id
_entity.type
_entity.pdbx_description
1 polymer ?
#
loop_
_entity_poly.entity_id
_entity_poly.type
_entity_poly.pdbx_seq_one_letter_code
_entity_poly.pdbx_strand_id
1 'polypeptide(L)'
;RRSFFQYIYISSFMDIFEVPMPVTIYHNPACGTSRNVLAMIRQSGEEPEIIEYLKTPPTREKLQELIAAMAIPVRDLLRRKGTPYDELGLDDPALSDAELLDAMMAHPILINRPIVVTEKGVKLCRPSETVLEILPNPAIGAFTKEDGEVVSPQAKK
;
A
#
# COMPACT_ATOMS: atom_id res chain seq x y z
N ARG A 1 -16.25 4.52 -13.70
CA ARG A 1 -14.91 4.26 -13.18
C ARG A 1 -13.86 4.50 -14.23
N ARG A 2 -12.87 5.30 -13.92
CA ARG A 2 -11.76 5.53 -14.84
C ARG A 2 -10.91 4.27 -14.97
N SER A 3 -10.55 3.92 -16.20
CA SER A 3 -9.51 2.93 -16.46
C SER A 3 -8.15 3.50 -16.04
N PHE A 4 -7.38 2.72 -15.29
CA PHE A 4 -6.02 3.08 -14.86
C PHE A 4 -4.98 2.59 -15.88
N PHE A 5 -5.28 2.68 -17.16
CA PHE A 5 -4.35 2.32 -18.23
C PHE A 5 -3.70 3.59 -18.80
N GLN A 6 -2.43 3.49 -19.11
CA GLN A 6 -1.71 4.51 -19.86
C GLN A 6 -1.72 4.16 -21.34
N TYR A 7 -1.90 5.17 -22.18
CA TYR A 7 -1.86 5.02 -23.61
C TYR A 7 -0.52 5.52 -24.15
N ILE A 8 0.17 4.65 -24.86
CA ILE A 8 1.43 4.99 -25.51
C ILE A 8 1.20 5.08 -27.02
N TYR A 9 1.48 6.25 -27.57
CA TYR A 9 1.51 6.42 -29.02
C TYR A 9 2.82 5.91 -29.57
N ILE A 10 2.76 4.86 -30.38
CA ILE A 10 3.90 4.42 -31.14
C ILE A 10 3.75 4.92 -32.56
N SER A 11 4.70 5.72 -32.98
CA SER A 11 4.77 6.52 -34.19
C SER A 11 4.25 5.85 -35.47
N SER A 12 3.88 6.62 -36.41
CA SER A 12 3.54 6.35 -37.82
C SER A 12 2.27 5.55 -38.13
N PHE A 13 1.74 4.75 -37.20
CA PHE A 13 0.49 4.01 -37.41
C PHE A 13 -0.63 4.30 -36.42
N MET A 14 -0.47 5.26 -35.53
CA MET A 14 -1.43 5.63 -34.47
C MET A 14 -1.93 4.44 -33.63
N ASP A 15 -1.09 3.43 -33.43
CA ASP A 15 -1.41 2.33 -32.53
C ASP A 15 -1.36 2.81 -31.08
N ILE A 16 -2.49 2.66 -30.39
CA ILE A 16 -2.59 2.98 -28.96
C ILE A 16 -2.45 1.67 -28.20
N PHE A 17 -1.38 1.55 -27.42
CA PHE A 17 -1.19 0.42 -26.50
C PHE A 17 -1.63 0.81 -25.10
N GLU A 18 -2.52 0.00 -24.51
CA GLU A 18 -2.82 0.10 -23.09
C GLU A 18 -1.69 -0.54 -22.28
N VAL A 19 -1.05 0.24 -21.43
CA VAL A 19 -0.07 -0.26 -20.47
C VAL A 19 -0.71 -0.27 -19.10
N PRO A 20 -0.79 -1.45 -18.44
CA PRO A 20 -1.32 -1.52 -17.09
C PRO A 20 -0.52 -0.61 -16.15
N MET A 21 -1.22 0.05 -15.24
CA MET A 21 -0.58 0.82 -14.18
C MET A 21 0.27 -0.12 -13.32
N PRO A 22 1.56 0.18 -13.08
CA PRO A 22 2.39 -0.69 -12.25
C PRO A 22 1.88 -0.73 -10.81
N VAL A 23 2.08 -1.88 -10.17
CA VAL A 23 1.82 -2.02 -8.73
C VAL A 23 2.90 -1.24 -7.98
N THR A 24 2.49 -0.44 -7.01
CA THR A 24 3.41 0.31 -6.13
C THR A 24 3.22 -0.15 -4.69
N ILE A 25 4.30 -0.35 -3.99
CA ILE A 25 4.28 -0.65 -2.55
C ILE A 25 5.10 0.38 -1.77
N TYR A 26 4.46 1.00 -0.79
CA TYR A 26 5.12 1.80 0.24
C TYR A 26 5.58 0.83 1.33
N HIS A 27 6.87 0.56 1.33
CA HIS A 27 7.50 -0.60 1.94
C HIS A 27 8.39 -0.22 3.11
N ASN A 28 8.34 -1.03 4.17
CA ASN A 28 9.35 -1.03 5.22
C ASN A 28 10.03 -2.41 5.26
N PRO A 29 11.29 -2.52 4.83
CA PRO A 29 11.98 -3.81 4.79
C PRO A 29 12.20 -4.44 6.17
N ALA A 30 12.12 -3.66 7.24
CA ALA A 30 12.20 -4.17 8.61
C ALA A 30 10.87 -4.76 9.13
N CYS A 31 9.77 -4.62 8.39
CA CYS A 31 8.45 -5.09 8.79
C CYS A 31 8.11 -6.43 8.11
N GLY A 32 7.85 -7.47 8.91
CA GLY A 32 7.49 -8.81 8.40
C GLY A 32 6.23 -8.79 7.53
N THR A 33 5.19 -8.08 7.93
CA THR A 33 3.98 -7.91 7.12
C THR A 33 4.28 -7.28 5.77
N SER A 34 5.12 -6.26 5.75
CA SER A 34 5.52 -5.57 4.53
C SER A 34 6.32 -6.48 3.60
N ARG A 35 7.24 -7.29 4.15
CA ARG A 35 7.98 -8.30 3.37
C ARG A 35 7.06 -9.39 2.80
N ASN A 36 6.10 -9.88 3.60
CA ASN A 36 5.13 -10.86 3.13
C ASN A 36 4.29 -10.32 1.97
N VAL A 37 3.82 -9.08 2.05
CA VAL A 37 3.04 -8.45 0.99
C VAL A 37 3.87 -8.31 -0.28
N LEU A 38 5.13 -7.86 -0.17
CA LEU A 38 6.02 -7.77 -1.32
C LEU A 38 6.22 -9.13 -2.00
N ALA A 39 6.40 -10.18 -1.22
CA ALA A 39 6.54 -11.54 -1.74
C ALA A 39 5.26 -12.03 -2.43
N MET A 40 4.08 -11.71 -1.88
CA MET A 40 2.79 -12.05 -2.49
C MET A 40 2.59 -11.32 -3.83
N ILE A 41 2.95 -10.04 -3.90
CA ILE A 41 2.92 -9.28 -5.15
C ILE A 41 3.78 -9.95 -6.21
N ARG A 42 5.01 -10.32 -5.88
CA ARG A 42 5.92 -11.01 -6.80
C ARG A 42 5.41 -12.38 -7.21
N GLN A 43 4.82 -13.12 -6.28
CA GLN A 43 4.21 -14.43 -6.60
C GLN A 43 3.02 -14.31 -7.56
N SER A 44 2.36 -13.15 -7.59
CA SER A 44 1.28 -12.87 -8.55
C SER A 44 1.79 -12.64 -9.98
N GLY A 45 3.10 -12.54 -10.17
CA GLY A 45 3.73 -12.24 -11.47
C GLY A 45 4.05 -10.76 -11.67
N GLU A 46 3.73 -9.91 -10.69
CA GLU A 46 4.01 -8.47 -10.77
C GLU A 46 5.37 -8.15 -10.13
N GLU A 47 6.15 -7.28 -10.77
CA GLU A 47 7.31 -6.64 -10.14
C GLU A 47 6.92 -5.21 -9.78
N PRO A 48 6.73 -4.89 -8.48
CA PRO A 48 6.23 -3.60 -8.08
C PRO A 48 7.32 -2.53 -8.09
N GLU A 49 6.90 -1.28 -8.20
CA GLU A 49 7.70 -0.15 -7.76
C GLU A 49 7.76 -0.17 -6.24
N ILE A 50 8.97 -0.23 -5.69
CA ILE A 50 9.19 -0.29 -4.24
C ILE A 50 9.61 1.08 -3.75
N ILE A 51 8.80 1.70 -2.90
CA ILE A 51 9.11 2.96 -2.25
C ILE A 51 9.39 2.68 -0.78
N GLU A 52 10.65 2.74 -0.39
CA GLU A 52 11.05 2.66 1.01
C GLU A 52 10.75 4.02 1.67
N TYR A 53 9.53 4.19 2.16
CA TYR A 53 9.00 5.49 2.57
C TYR A 53 9.70 6.10 3.79
N LEU A 54 10.46 5.33 4.55
CA LEU A 54 11.28 5.89 5.63
C LEU A 54 12.51 6.63 5.09
N LYS A 55 12.98 6.26 3.90
CA LYS A 55 14.08 6.93 3.20
C LYS A 55 13.58 8.01 2.24
N THR A 56 12.44 7.74 1.61
CA THR A 56 11.82 8.61 0.61
C THR A 56 10.36 8.81 0.98
N PRO A 57 10.06 9.64 2.00
CA PRO A 57 8.69 9.85 2.45
C PRO A 57 7.82 10.45 1.34
N PRO A 58 6.53 10.08 1.30
CA PRO A 58 5.59 10.75 0.41
C PRO A 58 5.44 12.22 0.80
N THR A 59 5.07 13.05 -0.15
CA THR A 59 4.64 14.41 0.15
C THR A 59 3.33 14.38 0.94
N ARG A 60 3.01 15.48 1.63
CA ARG A 60 1.74 15.61 2.34
C ARG A 60 0.54 15.39 1.40
N GLU A 61 0.59 15.97 0.20
CA GLU A 61 -0.44 15.83 -0.81
C GLU A 61 -0.60 14.37 -1.25
N LYS A 62 0.51 13.68 -1.48
CA LYS A 62 0.49 12.26 -1.84
C LYS A 62 -0.09 11.41 -0.71
N LEU A 63 0.29 11.68 0.53
CA LEU A 63 -0.25 10.96 1.69
C LEU A 63 -1.77 11.16 1.82
N GLN A 64 -2.25 12.39 1.61
CA GLN A 64 -3.68 12.69 1.58
C GLN A 64 -4.42 11.95 0.47
N GLU A 65 -3.84 11.89 -0.74
CA GLU A 65 -4.39 11.11 -1.85
C GLU A 65 -4.52 9.63 -1.51
N LEU A 66 -3.47 9.06 -0.92
CA LEU A 66 -3.46 7.64 -0.54
C LEU A 66 -4.54 7.33 0.49
N ILE A 67 -4.66 8.18 1.52
CA ILE A 67 -5.67 8.00 2.58
C ILE A 67 -7.08 8.12 1.99
N ALA A 68 -7.32 9.11 1.15
CA ALA A 68 -8.62 9.29 0.50
C ALA A 68 -8.98 8.08 -0.38
N ALA A 69 -8.01 7.56 -1.14
CA ALA A 69 -8.20 6.40 -2.00
C ALA A 69 -8.44 5.10 -1.20
N MET A 70 -7.82 4.97 -0.02
CA MET A 70 -8.08 3.86 0.91
C MET A 70 -9.47 3.94 1.55
N ALA A 71 -10.10 5.11 1.55
CA ALA A 71 -11.39 5.37 2.18
C ALA A 71 -11.40 5.02 3.68
N ILE A 72 -10.31 5.32 4.39
CA ILE A 72 -10.17 5.13 5.83
C ILE A 72 -10.03 6.48 6.53
N PRO A 73 -10.40 6.58 7.82
CA PRO A 73 -10.04 7.75 8.62
C PRO A 73 -8.52 7.91 8.68
N VAL A 74 -8.04 9.15 8.74
CA VAL A 74 -6.59 9.45 8.86
C VAL A 74 -5.99 8.72 10.06
N ARG A 75 -6.70 8.70 11.17
CA ARG A 75 -6.28 8.03 12.40
C ARG A 75 -5.97 6.54 12.20
N ASP A 76 -6.69 5.86 11.33
CA ASP A 76 -6.54 4.41 11.10
C ASP A 76 -5.25 4.05 10.37
N LEU A 77 -4.57 5.03 9.78
CA LEU A 77 -3.26 4.83 9.18
C LEU A 77 -2.10 4.94 10.18
N LEU A 78 -2.36 5.44 11.38
CA LEU A 78 -1.32 5.60 12.40
C LEU A 78 -0.90 4.26 13.01
N ARG A 79 0.40 4.06 13.11
CA ARG A 79 1.00 2.94 13.81
C ARG A 79 1.45 3.39 15.21
N ARG A 80 1.07 2.63 16.22
CA ARG A 80 1.46 2.90 17.61
C ARG A 80 2.73 2.16 17.99
N LYS A 81 2.79 0.86 17.74
CA LYS A 81 3.90 0.00 18.17
C LYS A 81 5.22 0.39 17.52
N GLY A 82 6.23 0.65 18.37
CA GLY A 82 7.57 1.00 17.92
C GLY A 82 7.69 2.40 17.31
N THR A 83 6.80 3.31 17.67
CA THR A 83 6.75 4.68 17.17
C THR A 83 6.61 5.67 18.32
N PRO A 84 6.82 6.98 18.09
CA PRO A 84 6.61 7.99 19.13
C PRO A 84 5.12 8.35 19.34
N TYR A 85 4.19 7.49 18.98
CA TYR A 85 2.75 7.73 19.07
C TYR A 85 2.31 8.18 20.48
N ASP A 86 2.72 7.43 21.50
CA ASP A 86 2.34 7.74 22.89
C ASP A 86 3.01 9.00 23.40
N GLU A 87 4.29 9.18 23.11
CA GLU A 87 5.07 10.38 23.50
C GLU A 87 4.52 11.66 22.89
N LEU A 88 3.98 11.57 21.68
CA LEU A 88 3.37 12.70 20.97
C LEU A 88 1.89 12.91 21.35
N GLY A 89 1.32 12.06 22.21
CA GLY A 89 -0.07 12.17 22.64
C GLY A 89 -1.08 11.99 21.51
N LEU A 90 -0.78 11.14 20.53
CA LEU A 90 -1.61 10.99 19.33
C LEU A 90 -2.91 10.22 19.57
N ASP A 91 -3.11 9.63 20.74
CA ASP A 91 -4.38 9.01 21.13
C ASP A 91 -5.46 10.02 21.53
N ASP A 92 -5.12 11.30 21.66
CA ASP A 92 -6.07 12.36 21.94
C ASP A 92 -7.14 12.45 20.82
N PRO A 93 -8.42 12.18 21.14
CA PRO A 93 -9.46 12.21 20.14
C PRO A 93 -9.79 13.62 19.61
N ALA A 94 -9.31 14.66 20.28
CA ALA A 94 -9.50 16.06 19.86
C ALA A 94 -8.53 16.48 18.74
N LEU A 95 -7.51 15.66 18.43
CA LEU A 95 -6.58 15.98 17.34
C LEU A 95 -7.29 15.91 15.98
N SER A 96 -7.09 16.96 15.18
CA SER A 96 -7.62 17.04 13.82
C SER A 96 -6.85 16.13 12.85
N ASP A 97 -7.47 15.84 11.71
CA ASP A 97 -6.79 15.13 10.63
C ASP A 97 -5.52 15.84 10.18
N ALA A 98 -5.53 17.18 10.12
CA ALA A 98 -4.37 17.98 9.77
C ALA A 98 -3.22 17.78 10.78
N GLU A 99 -3.52 17.75 12.07
CA GLU A 99 -2.52 17.50 13.13
C GLU A 99 -1.96 16.08 13.04
N LEU A 100 -2.78 15.09 12.75
CA LEU A 100 -2.33 13.71 12.55
C LEU A 100 -1.44 13.57 11.30
N LEU A 101 -1.79 14.25 10.21
CA LEU A 101 -0.97 14.31 9.01
C LEU A 101 0.38 15.00 9.28
N ASP A 102 0.37 16.10 10.02
CA ASP A 102 1.60 16.78 10.43
C ASP A 102 2.54 15.86 11.21
N ALA A 103 1.98 15.06 12.12
CA ALA A 103 2.75 14.08 12.88
C ALA A 103 3.37 13.01 11.98
N MET A 104 2.62 12.48 11.02
CA MET A 104 3.13 11.49 10.05
C MET A 104 4.21 12.07 9.14
N MET A 105 4.09 13.34 8.75
CA MET A 105 5.12 14.01 7.94
C MET A 105 6.39 14.27 8.74
N ALA A 106 6.27 14.63 10.01
CA ALA A 106 7.42 14.83 10.91
C ALA A 106 8.09 13.49 11.30
N HIS A 107 7.30 12.43 11.42
CA HIS A 107 7.74 11.10 11.85
C HIS A 107 7.15 10.03 10.92
N PRO A 108 7.76 9.77 9.76
CA PRO A 108 7.24 8.80 8.79
C PRO A 108 7.03 7.38 9.34
N ILE A 109 7.76 7.00 10.40
CA ILE A 109 7.57 5.71 11.08
C ILE A 109 6.14 5.52 11.62
N LEU A 110 5.41 6.62 11.85
CA LEU A 110 4.00 6.60 12.26
C LEU A 110 3.06 6.11 11.17
N ILE A 111 3.49 6.17 9.90
CA ILE A 111 2.69 5.67 8.78
C ILE A 111 2.71 4.15 8.84
N ASN A 112 1.52 3.56 8.99
CA ASN A 112 1.41 2.11 8.98
C ASN A 112 1.70 1.54 7.59
N ARG A 113 2.05 0.28 7.51
CA ARG A 113 2.62 -0.34 6.30
C ARG A 113 2.24 -1.80 6.15
N PRO A 114 2.29 -2.32 4.92
CA PRO A 114 2.55 -1.61 3.67
C PRO A 114 1.27 -1.00 3.10
N ILE A 115 1.42 0.08 2.35
CA ILE A 115 0.37 0.62 1.49
C ILE A 115 0.66 0.15 0.08
N VAL A 116 -0.33 -0.45 -0.57
CA VAL A 116 -0.21 -0.95 -1.95
C VAL A 116 -1.19 -0.21 -2.85
N VAL A 117 -0.69 0.22 -3.99
CA VAL A 117 -1.44 0.91 -5.04
C VAL A 117 -1.46 0.03 -6.28
N THR A 118 -2.64 -0.26 -6.79
CA THR A 118 -2.84 -0.98 -8.05
C THR A 118 -3.94 -0.28 -8.86
N GLU A 119 -4.18 -0.74 -10.08
CA GLU A 119 -5.31 -0.27 -10.90
C GLU A 119 -6.68 -0.50 -10.23
N LYS A 120 -6.76 -1.45 -9.30
CA LYS A 120 -8.00 -1.77 -8.57
C LYS A 120 -8.23 -0.91 -7.34
N GLY A 121 -7.22 -0.19 -6.88
CA GLY A 121 -7.35 0.69 -5.73
C GLY A 121 -6.10 0.77 -4.86
N VAL A 122 -6.28 1.29 -3.66
CA VAL A 122 -5.24 1.50 -2.66
C VAL A 122 -5.67 0.86 -1.35
N LYS A 123 -4.78 0.08 -0.73
CA LYS A 123 -5.05 -0.54 0.58
C LYS A 123 -3.85 -0.53 1.50
N LEU A 124 -4.11 -0.35 2.77
CA LEU A 124 -3.21 -0.74 3.85
C LEU A 124 -3.36 -2.26 4.01
N CYS A 125 -2.33 -3.01 3.62
CA CYS A 125 -2.39 -4.47 3.54
C CYS A 125 -1.97 -5.13 4.85
N ARG A 126 -2.84 -5.04 5.81
CA ARG A 126 -2.75 -5.67 7.12
C ARG A 126 -4.11 -6.29 7.49
N PRO A 127 -4.20 -7.62 7.59
CA PRO A 127 -3.16 -8.65 7.35
C PRO A 127 -2.65 -8.68 5.90
N SER A 128 -1.53 -9.37 5.67
CA SER A 128 -0.84 -9.40 4.36
C SER A 128 -1.73 -9.81 3.20
N GLU A 129 -2.60 -10.79 3.39
CA GLU A 129 -3.51 -11.34 2.37
C GLU A 129 -4.54 -10.31 1.87
N THR A 130 -4.70 -9.19 2.54
CA THR A 130 -5.54 -8.07 2.06
C THR A 130 -5.08 -7.60 0.68
N VAL A 131 -3.80 -7.74 0.34
CA VAL A 131 -3.28 -7.36 -0.97
C VAL A 131 -3.94 -8.12 -2.11
N LEU A 132 -4.42 -9.34 -1.87
CA LEU A 132 -5.09 -10.15 -2.90
C LEU A 132 -6.37 -9.49 -3.43
N GLU A 133 -7.00 -8.64 -2.63
CA GLU A 133 -8.23 -7.93 -3.03
C GLU A 133 -8.00 -6.91 -4.13
N ILE A 134 -6.75 -6.43 -4.28
CA ILE A 134 -6.41 -5.39 -5.25
C ILE A 134 -5.33 -5.80 -6.25
N LEU A 135 -4.78 -7.01 -6.18
CA LEU A 135 -3.84 -7.50 -7.18
C LEU A 135 -4.53 -7.73 -8.52
N PRO A 136 -3.86 -7.41 -9.65
CA PRO A 136 -4.37 -7.74 -10.99
C PRO A 136 -4.63 -9.22 -11.16
N ASN A 137 -3.74 -10.07 -10.61
CA ASN A 137 -3.92 -11.52 -10.56
C ASN A 137 -3.89 -12.01 -9.10
N PRO A 138 -5.05 -12.21 -8.47
CA PRO A 138 -5.12 -12.71 -7.09
C PRO A 138 -4.92 -14.23 -6.95
N ALA A 139 -4.88 -14.96 -8.06
CA ALA A 139 -4.75 -16.43 -8.08
C ALA A 139 -3.28 -16.85 -7.90
N ILE A 140 -2.69 -16.52 -6.77
CA ILE A 140 -1.26 -16.76 -6.50
C ILE A 140 -0.95 -18.17 -6.00
N GLY A 141 -1.96 -19.00 -5.73
CA GLY A 141 -1.77 -20.27 -5.06
C GLY A 141 -1.51 -20.13 -3.56
N ALA A 142 -1.05 -21.19 -2.91
CA ALA A 142 -0.72 -21.16 -1.50
C ALA A 142 0.53 -20.29 -1.27
N PHE A 143 0.49 -19.48 -0.21
CA PHE A 143 1.59 -18.63 0.22
C PHE A 143 1.91 -18.90 1.69
N THR A 144 3.17 -19.12 1.99
CA THR A 144 3.64 -19.28 3.37
C THR A 144 4.30 -17.99 3.84
N LYS A 145 3.73 -17.38 4.87
CA LYS A 145 4.29 -16.21 5.52
C LYS A 145 5.58 -16.54 6.27
N GLU A 146 6.37 -15.54 6.62
CA GLU A 146 7.63 -15.73 7.35
C GLU A 146 7.46 -16.41 8.72
N ASP A 147 6.32 -16.22 9.36
CA ASP A 147 5.98 -16.89 10.64
C ASP A 147 5.48 -18.33 10.48
N GLY A 148 5.39 -18.83 9.25
CA GLY A 148 4.90 -20.17 8.92
C GLY A 148 3.40 -20.26 8.65
N GLU A 149 2.63 -19.18 8.83
CA GLU A 149 1.21 -19.18 8.48
C GLU A 149 1.03 -19.36 6.97
N VAL A 150 0.16 -20.30 6.60
CA VAL A 150 -0.15 -20.58 5.20
C VAL A 150 -1.45 -19.87 4.82
N VAL A 151 -1.37 -19.02 3.79
CA VAL A 151 -2.53 -18.42 3.15
C VAL A 151 -2.89 -19.27 1.96
N SER A 152 -4.06 -19.90 2.02
CA SER A 152 -4.62 -20.65 0.89
C SER A 152 -5.63 -19.79 0.16
N PRO A 153 -5.59 -19.76 -1.19
CA PRO A 153 -6.62 -19.07 -1.95
C PRO A 153 -7.97 -19.72 -1.64
N GLN A 154 -8.91 -18.92 -1.17
CA GLN A 154 -10.27 -19.42 -1.00
C GLN A 154 -10.85 -19.67 -2.39
N ALA A 155 -11.33 -20.87 -2.60
CA ALA A 155 -12.13 -21.16 -3.77
C ALA A 155 -13.33 -20.19 -3.76
N LYS A 156 -13.48 -19.40 -4.82
CA LYS A 156 -14.71 -18.61 -4.99
C LYS A 156 -15.88 -19.60 -5.03
N LYS A 157 -16.73 -19.51 -4.03
CA LYS A 157 -18.04 -20.16 -4.08
C LYS A 157 -18.92 -19.46 -5.10
#